data_9532074e20f93730ca48f8c8017aab5e
#
_entry.id   9532074e20f93730ca48f8c8017aab5e
#
_cell.length_a   1.000
_cell.length_b   1.000
_cell.length_c   1.000
_cell.angle_alpha   90.00
_cell.angle_beta   90.00
_cell.angle_gamma   90.00
#
_symmetry.space_group_name_H-M   'P 1'
#
loop_
_entity.id
_entity.type
_entity.pdbx_description
1 polymer ?
#
loop_
_entity_poly.entity_id
_entity_poly.type
_entity_poly.pdbx_seq_one_letter_code
_entity_poly.pdbx_strand_id
1 'polypeptide(L)'
;SVTTAADGTAVFSENLDQAYWQIRLKIAAGINGGAALSTADANMIAQIAAGVQSASGVQFYTANPNQAQGITVSDSYLVFARLAQNGTGYPVNPDVLFFTEAQYNTISNANADPSTSIPGQTEFLSPQINNTTAGNFYLLILGDANGTGLN
;
A
#
# COMPACT_ATOMS: atom_id res chain seq x y z
N SER A 1 0.33 22.98 0.98
CA SER A 1 0.09 21.54 1.25
C SER A 1 -1.28 21.38 1.88
N VAL A 2 -1.95 20.32 1.56
CA VAL A 2 -3.26 19.96 2.12
C VAL A 2 -3.12 18.61 2.82
N THR A 3 -3.73 18.48 4.00
CA THR A 3 -3.84 17.21 4.71
C THR A 3 -5.18 16.57 4.35
N THR A 4 -5.19 15.27 4.15
CA THR A 4 -6.43 14.54 3.88
C THR A 4 -7.36 14.58 5.09
N ALA A 5 -8.66 14.71 4.84
CA ALA A 5 -9.70 14.52 5.84
C ALA A 5 -9.77 13.04 6.30
N ALA A 6 -10.57 12.77 7.33
CA ALA A 6 -10.72 11.40 7.85
C ALA A 6 -11.30 10.40 6.83
N ASP A 7 -12.05 10.90 5.84
CA ASP A 7 -12.58 10.11 4.72
C ASP A 7 -11.57 9.90 3.57
N GLY A 8 -10.32 10.34 3.76
CA GLY A 8 -9.26 10.23 2.76
C GLY A 8 -9.31 11.29 1.65
N THR A 9 -10.26 12.23 1.70
CA THR A 9 -10.36 13.29 0.69
C THR A 9 -9.42 14.45 0.99
N ALA A 10 -8.89 15.07 -0.06
CA ALA A 10 -8.14 16.32 0.03
C ALA A 10 -8.66 17.29 -1.03
N VAL A 11 -9.05 18.49 -0.59
CA VAL A 11 -9.55 19.53 -1.47
C VAL A 11 -8.52 20.66 -1.57
N PHE A 12 -8.11 20.95 -2.79
CA PHE A 12 -7.26 22.10 -3.09
C PHE A 12 -8.16 23.27 -3.49
N SER A 13 -8.17 24.32 -2.69
CA SER A 13 -8.97 25.52 -2.93
C SER A 13 -8.31 26.52 -3.87
N GLU A 14 -7.10 26.24 -4.32
CA GLU A 14 -6.34 27.12 -5.19
C GLU A 14 -6.79 26.96 -6.65
N ASN A 15 -6.81 28.08 -7.39
CA ASN A 15 -7.11 28.03 -8.82
C ASN A 15 -5.91 27.45 -9.58
N LEU A 16 -6.07 26.26 -10.16
CA LEU A 16 -5.05 25.53 -10.90
C LEU A 16 -5.07 25.82 -12.42
N ASP A 17 -5.80 26.86 -12.86
CA ASP A 17 -6.10 27.10 -14.28
C ASP A 17 -4.90 27.44 -15.17
N GLN A 18 -3.80 27.86 -14.58
CA GLN A 18 -2.70 28.46 -15.35
C GLN A 18 -1.42 27.63 -15.37
N ALA A 19 -1.39 26.48 -14.67
CA ALA A 19 -0.20 25.66 -14.59
C ALA A 19 -0.54 24.17 -14.56
N TYR A 20 0.38 23.37 -15.06
CA TYR A 20 0.32 21.94 -14.86
C TYR A 20 0.80 21.61 -13.45
N TRP A 21 -0.08 21.04 -12.65
CA TRP A 21 0.22 20.65 -11.28
C TRP A 21 0.48 19.16 -11.20
N GLN A 22 1.37 18.77 -10.32
CA GLN A 22 1.57 17.39 -9.94
C GLN A 22 1.23 17.25 -8.46
N ILE A 23 0.39 16.29 -8.12
CA ILE A 23 0.13 15.93 -6.73
C ILE A 23 1.18 14.91 -6.33
N ARG A 24 1.93 15.23 -5.31
CA ARG A 24 2.85 14.29 -4.66
C ARG A 24 2.19 13.80 -3.37
N LEU A 25 1.82 12.52 -3.36
CA LEU A 25 1.36 11.87 -2.14
C LEU A 25 2.59 11.41 -1.36
N LYS A 26 2.60 11.77 -0.10
CA LYS A 26 3.64 11.38 0.85
C LYS A 26 2.98 11.08 2.17
N ILE A 27 3.36 9.96 2.78
CA ILE A 27 2.93 9.67 4.14
C ILE A 27 3.57 10.66 5.09
N ALA A 28 2.75 11.27 5.94
CA ALA A 28 3.24 12.16 6.96
C ALA A 28 4.17 11.41 7.94
N ALA A 29 5.23 12.07 8.37
CA ALA A 29 6.10 11.52 9.39
C ALA A 29 5.29 11.19 10.65
N GLY A 30 5.44 9.98 11.17
CA GLY A 30 4.72 9.51 12.36
C GLY A 30 3.47 8.67 12.08
N ILE A 31 3.02 8.55 10.82
CA ILE A 31 2.00 7.55 10.49
C ILE A 31 2.68 6.18 10.50
N ASN A 32 2.19 5.33 11.37
CA ASN A 32 2.68 3.98 11.55
C ASN A 32 1.66 2.97 10.99
N GLY A 33 1.94 2.43 9.81
CA GLY A 33 1.13 1.36 9.22
C GLY A 33 1.06 0.09 10.09
N GLY A 34 1.94 -0.02 11.10
CA GLY A 34 1.93 -1.14 12.03
C GLY A 34 0.68 -1.26 12.89
N ALA A 35 -0.06 -0.15 13.09
CA ALA A 35 -1.35 -0.20 13.78
C ALA A 35 -2.42 -1.01 13.02
N ALA A 36 -2.25 -1.17 11.71
CA ALA A 36 -3.12 -1.96 10.85
C ALA A 36 -2.79 -3.47 10.89
N LEU A 37 -1.65 -3.84 11.46
CA LEU A 37 -1.16 -5.22 11.44
C LEU A 37 -1.61 -6.02 12.66
N SER A 38 -1.83 -7.29 12.45
CA SER A 38 -2.19 -8.26 13.48
C SER A 38 -1.44 -9.59 13.29
N THR A 39 -1.55 -10.47 14.29
CA THR A 39 -1.02 -11.83 14.15
C THR A 39 -1.78 -12.64 13.08
N ALA A 40 -3.01 -12.26 12.75
CA ALA A 40 -3.78 -12.89 11.69
C ALA A 40 -3.14 -12.65 10.32
N ASP A 41 -2.57 -11.46 10.09
CA ASP A 41 -1.84 -11.14 8.87
C ASP A 41 -0.59 -12.00 8.72
N ALA A 42 0.22 -12.05 9.77
CA ALA A 42 1.43 -12.88 9.76
C ALA A 42 1.11 -14.37 9.52
N ASN A 43 0.03 -14.88 10.13
CA ASN A 43 -0.42 -16.25 9.91
C ASN A 43 -0.92 -16.47 8.48
N MET A 44 -1.65 -15.52 7.90
CA MET A 44 -2.10 -15.59 6.51
C MET A 44 -0.90 -15.63 5.54
N ILE A 45 0.09 -14.77 5.75
CA ILE A 45 1.32 -14.77 4.96
C ILE A 45 2.04 -16.13 5.07
N ALA A 46 2.12 -16.70 6.28
CA ALA A 46 2.73 -18.01 6.49
C ALA A 46 1.97 -19.12 5.72
N GLN A 47 0.64 -19.08 5.69
CA GLN A 47 -0.17 -20.05 4.95
C GLN A 47 0.02 -19.91 3.44
N ILE A 48 0.13 -18.68 2.93
CA ILE A 48 0.43 -18.41 1.52
C ILE A 48 1.82 -18.93 1.18
N ALA A 49 2.82 -18.63 2.00
CA ALA A 49 4.20 -19.09 1.80
C ALA A 49 4.34 -20.62 1.84
N ALA A 50 3.51 -21.29 2.64
CA ALA A 50 3.46 -22.76 2.72
C ALA A 50 2.62 -23.41 1.61
N GLY A 51 1.99 -22.64 0.73
CA GLY A 51 1.11 -23.16 -0.33
C GLY A 51 -0.21 -23.74 0.17
N VAL A 52 -0.58 -23.46 1.42
CA VAL A 52 -1.88 -23.85 2.01
C VAL A 52 -2.99 -22.95 1.49
N GLN A 53 -2.66 -21.70 1.22
CA GLN A 53 -3.53 -20.69 0.63
C GLN A 53 -2.84 -20.04 -0.56
N SER A 54 -3.59 -19.69 -1.60
CA SER A 54 -3.08 -18.92 -2.73
C SER A 54 -3.26 -17.44 -2.49
N ALA A 55 -2.24 -16.63 -2.80
CA ALA A 55 -2.40 -15.19 -2.86
C ALA A 55 -3.27 -14.80 -4.06
N SER A 56 -4.04 -13.73 -3.91
CA SER A 56 -4.83 -13.14 -4.99
C SER A 56 -4.95 -11.63 -4.83
N GLY A 57 -5.16 -10.94 -5.93
CA GLY A 57 -5.41 -9.50 -5.91
C GLY A 57 -4.30 -8.73 -5.22
N VAL A 58 -4.70 -7.87 -4.30
CA VAL A 58 -3.79 -6.99 -3.53
C VAL A 58 -2.82 -7.76 -2.63
N GLN A 59 -3.11 -9.03 -2.31
CA GLN A 59 -2.26 -9.84 -1.44
C GLN A 59 -0.86 -10.08 -2.02
N PHE A 60 -0.69 -10.02 -3.35
CA PHE A 60 0.64 -10.10 -3.96
C PHE A 60 1.58 -8.98 -3.49
N TYR A 61 1.04 -7.87 -3.00
CA TYR A 61 1.80 -6.76 -2.43
C TYR A 61 1.74 -6.76 -0.92
N THR A 62 0.53 -6.82 -0.34
CA THR A 62 0.36 -6.70 1.11
C THR A 62 0.98 -7.87 1.87
N ALA A 63 0.98 -9.08 1.30
CA ALA A 63 1.63 -10.24 1.90
C ALA A 63 3.14 -10.35 1.60
N ASN A 64 3.72 -9.38 0.88
CA ASN A 64 5.13 -9.34 0.52
C ASN A 64 5.81 -8.05 1.05
N PRO A 65 5.93 -7.87 2.37
CA PRO A 65 6.47 -6.65 2.97
C PRO A 65 7.93 -6.37 2.64
N ASN A 66 8.73 -7.35 2.29
CA ASN A 66 10.12 -7.15 1.88
C ASN A 66 10.27 -6.83 0.39
N GLN A 67 9.18 -6.93 -0.39
CA GLN A 67 9.12 -6.71 -1.84
C GLN A 67 10.15 -7.55 -2.63
N ALA A 68 10.61 -8.64 -2.06
CA ALA A 68 11.46 -9.61 -2.75
C ALA A 68 10.61 -10.46 -3.72
N GLN A 69 11.28 -11.29 -4.52
CA GLN A 69 10.57 -12.19 -5.42
C GLN A 69 9.78 -13.25 -4.65
N GLY A 70 8.46 -13.18 -4.72
CA GLY A 70 7.53 -14.14 -4.13
C GLY A 70 7.27 -13.93 -2.63
N ILE A 71 6.15 -14.46 -2.18
CA ILE A 71 5.73 -14.43 -0.78
C ILE A 71 6.35 -15.62 -0.06
N THR A 72 7.12 -15.38 0.98
CA THR A 72 7.91 -16.36 1.71
C THR A 72 7.66 -16.31 3.22
N VAL A 73 8.17 -17.29 3.95
CA VAL A 73 8.13 -17.28 5.43
C VAL A 73 8.86 -16.07 6.03
N SER A 74 9.82 -15.48 5.30
CA SER A 74 10.49 -14.25 5.74
C SER A 74 9.54 -13.08 5.85
N ASP A 75 8.53 -13.02 4.99
CA ASP A 75 7.52 -11.96 5.00
C ASP A 75 6.63 -12.07 6.24
N SER A 76 6.19 -13.27 6.59
CA SER A 76 5.49 -13.53 7.85
C SER A 76 6.33 -13.15 9.07
N TYR A 77 7.63 -13.52 9.08
CA TYR A 77 8.54 -13.15 10.15
C TYR A 77 8.68 -11.63 10.32
N LEU A 78 8.75 -10.89 9.23
CA LEU A 78 8.82 -9.41 9.27
C LEU A 78 7.59 -8.81 9.95
N VAL A 79 6.39 -9.33 9.67
CA VAL A 79 5.16 -8.85 10.32
C VAL A 79 5.19 -9.19 11.82
N PHE A 80 5.57 -10.41 12.20
CA PHE A 80 5.73 -10.76 13.61
C PHE A 80 6.77 -9.89 14.33
N ALA A 81 7.91 -9.67 13.69
CA ALA A 81 8.98 -8.82 14.26
C ALA A 81 8.48 -7.39 14.49
N ARG A 82 7.71 -6.84 13.54
CA ARG A 82 7.12 -5.52 13.67
C ARG A 82 6.10 -5.45 14.80
N LEU A 83 5.23 -6.45 14.92
CA LEU A 83 4.28 -6.54 16.02
C LEU A 83 4.98 -6.62 17.39
N ALA A 84 6.06 -7.39 17.48
CA ALA A 84 6.86 -7.51 18.70
C ALA A 84 7.58 -6.20 19.08
N GLN A 85 7.84 -5.33 18.12
CA GLN A 85 8.47 -4.01 18.31
C GLN A 85 7.44 -2.89 18.47
N ASN A 86 6.21 -3.19 18.86
CA ASN A 86 5.11 -2.23 19.01
C ASN A 86 4.86 -1.39 17.73
N GLY A 87 4.99 -2.03 16.57
CA GLY A 87 4.68 -1.41 15.30
C GLY A 87 5.74 -0.44 14.75
N THR A 88 6.93 -0.37 15.34
CA THR A 88 8.02 0.40 14.71
C THR A 88 8.45 -0.25 13.41
N GLY A 89 8.73 0.57 12.41
CA GLY A 89 8.86 0.24 10.99
C GLY A 89 9.46 -1.10 10.58
N TYR A 90 9.23 -1.48 9.36
CA TYR A 90 9.94 -2.63 8.80
C TYR A 90 11.44 -2.33 8.74
N PRO A 91 12.30 -3.33 8.86
CA PRO A 91 13.72 -3.17 8.58
C PRO A 91 13.98 -2.81 7.10
N VAL A 92 12.95 -2.88 6.27
CA VAL A 92 12.95 -2.45 4.85
C VAL A 92 11.84 -1.43 4.66
N ASN A 93 12.17 -0.21 4.28
CA ASN A 93 11.21 0.80 3.86
C ASN A 93 10.74 0.48 2.42
N PRO A 94 9.47 0.67 2.08
CA PRO A 94 8.43 1.44 2.72
C PRO A 94 7.40 0.59 3.48
N ASP A 95 6.60 1.26 4.34
CA ASP A 95 5.46 0.64 5.03
C ASP A 95 4.21 0.54 4.15
N VAL A 96 4.17 1.30 3.06
CA VAL A 96 2.99 1.45 2.20
C VAL A 96 3.38 1.59 0.74
N LEU A 97 2.48 1.19 -0.14
CA LEU A 97 2.58 1.38 -1.58
C LEU A 97 1.38 2.16 -2.09
N PHE A 98 1.62 3.05 -3.05
CA PHE A 98 0.58 3.83 -3.72
C PHE A 98 0.31 3.29 -5.12
N PHE A 99 -0.96 3.35 -5.52
CA PHE A 99 -1.43 2.96 -6.84
C PHE A 99 -2.47 3.95 -7.36
N THR A 100 -2.51 4.13 -8.67
CA THR A 100 -3.63 4.79 -9.32
C THR A 100 -4.85 3.87 -9.29
N GLU A 101 -6.05 4.41 -9.48
CA GLU A 101 -7.28 3.64 -9.59
C GLU A 101 -7.19 2.55 -10.67
N ALA A 102 -6.64 2.88 -11.85
CA ALA A 102 -6.48 1.93 -12.93
C ALA A 102 -5.55 0.76 -12.56
N GLN A 103 -4.43 1.06 -11.89
CA GLN A 103 -3.51 0.05 -11.37
C GLN A 103 -4.19 -0.82 -10.31
N TYR A 104 -4.86 -0.19 -9.34
CA TYR A 104 -5.55 -0.91 -8.27
C TYR A 104 -6.64 -1.84 -8.79
N ASN A 105 -7.44 -1.39 -9.76
CA ASN A 105 -8.46 -2.22 -10.39
C ASN A 105 -7.85 -3.42 -11.13
N THR A 106 -6.70 -3.25 -11.77
CA THR A 106 -5.98 -4.36 -12.42
C THR A 106 -5.44 -5.34 -11.37
N ILE A 107 -4.82 -4.83 -10.32
CA ILE A 107 -4.24 -5.63 -9.23
C ILE A 107 -5.33 -6.42 -8.50
N SER A 108 -6.46 -5.78 -8.15
CA SER A 108 -7.53 -6.39 -7.36
C SER A 108 -8.15 -7.61 -8.02
N ASN A 109 -8.06 -7.70 -9.35
CA ASN A 109 -8.56 -8.83 -10.14
C ASN A 109 -7.46 -9.82 -10.57
N ALA A 110 -6.21 -9.62 -10.12
CA ALA A 110 -5.09 -10.46 -10.52
C ALA A 110 -5.14 -11.84 -9.84
N ASN A 111 -4.96 -12.90 -10.63
CA ASN A 111 -4.82 -14.29 -10.18
C ASN A 111 -3.37 -14.77 -10.25
N ALA A 112 -2.47 -13.94 -10.74
CA ALA A 112 -1.03 -14.15 -10.77
C ALA A 112 -0.33 -12.87 -10.33
N ASP A 113 0.88 -12.98 -9.79
CA ASP A 113 1.62 -11.86 -9.26
C ASP A 113 1.87 -10.77 -10.32
N PRO A 114 1.25 -9.58 -10.19
CA PRO A 114 1.41 -8.48 -11.12
C PRO A 114 2.58 -7.55 -10.77
N SER A 115 3.32 -7.81 -9.70
CA SER A 115 4.32 -6.87 -9.14
C SER A 115 5.44 -6.50 -10.11
N THR A 116 5.79 -7.38 -11.05
CA THR A 116 6.78 -7.11 -12.08
C THR A 116 6.29 -6.16 -13.17
N SER A 117 4.99 -6.16 -13.47
CA SER A 117 4.38 -5.32 -14.51
C SER A 117 3.76 -4.04 -13.94
N ILE A 118 3.33 -4.07 -12.69
CA ILE A 118 2.75 -2.94 -11.96
C ILE A 118 3.53 -2.77 -10.64
N PRO A 119 4.73 -2.22 -10.67
CA PRO A 119 5.51 -2.02 -9.44
C PRO A 119 4.80 -1.03 -8.52
N GLY A 120 4.74 -1.36 -7.23
CA GLY A 120 4.24 -0.46 -6.21
C GLY A 120 5.14 0.77 -6.06
N GLN A 121 4.53 1.92 -5.84
CA GLN A 121 5.24 3.19 -5.69
C GLN A 121 5.29 3.59 -4.22
N THR A 122 6.47 3.94 -3.74
CA THR A 122 6.68 4.43 -2.36
C THR A 122 6.31 5.90 -2.19
N GLU A 123 6.36 6.63 -3.30
CA GLU A 123 5.87 7.98 -3.44
C GLU A 123 5.02 8.00 -4.71
N PHE A 124 3.86 8.64 -4.63
CA PHE A 124 3.05 8.83 -5.81
C PHE A 124 3.23 10.24 -6.35
N LEU A 125 3.57 10.33 -7.62
CA LEU A 125 3.56 11.57 -8.38
C LEU A 125 2.45 11.46 -9.44
N SER A 126 1.39 12.25 -9.29
CA SER A 126 0.31 12.23 -10.28
C SER A 126 0.82 12.60 -11.67
N PRO A 127 0.17 12.12 -12.76
CA PRO A 127 0.28 12.79 -14.04
C PRO A 127 -0.07 14.28 -13.88
N GLN A 128 0.28 15.09 -14.86
CA GLN A 128 -0.15 16.47 -14.86
C GLN A 128 -1.68 16.56 -14.77
N ILE A 129 -2.15 17.30 -13.80
CA ILE A 129 -3.58 17.52 -13.56
C ILE A 129 -3.95 18.97 -13.85
N ASN A 130 -5.19 19.18 -14.20
CA ASN A 130 -5.83 20.48 -14.35
C ASN A 130 -7.09 20.53 -13.48
N ASN A 131 -7.80 21.63 -13.48
CA ASN A 131 -9.01 21.84 -12.66
C ASN A 131 -10.12 20.80 -12.85
N THR A 132 -10.10 20.05 -13.92
CA THR A 132 -11.15 19.09 -14.26
C THR A 132 -10.73 17.64 -14.00
N THR A 133 -9.49 17.42 -13.54
CA THR A 133 -8.98 16.06 -13.31
C THR A 133 -9.31 15.63 -11.90
N ALA A 134 -10.22 14.72 -11.76
CA ALA A 134 -10.41 13.93 -10.54
C ALA A 134 -9.69 12.59 -10.68
N GLY A 135 -9.08 12.12 -9.62
CA GLY A 135 -8.41 10.82 -9.62
C GLY A 135 -8.41 10.21 -8.22
N ASN A 136 -8.72 8.93 -8.16
CA ASN A 136 -8.61 8.15 -6.94
C ASN A 136 -7.21 7.52 -6.86
N PHE A 137 -6.66 7.52 -5.68
CA PHE A 137 -5.41 6.85 -5.34
C PHE A 137 -5.68 5.85 -4.24
N TYR A 138 -5.02 4.72 -4.33
CA TYR A 138 -5.15 3.65 -3.36
C TYR A 138 -3.82 3.45 -2.65
N LEU A 139 -3.91 3.21 -1.37
CA LEU A 139 -2.79 2.94 -0.51
C LEU A 139 -2.91 1.52 0.01
N LEU A 140 -1.87 0.71 -0.17
CA LEU A 140 -1.77 -0.62 0.41
C LEU A 140 -0.74 -0.60 1.53
N ILE A 141 -1.11 -1.16 2.68
CA ILE A 141 -0.21 -1.33 3.82
C ILE A 141 0.52 -2.66 3.65
N LEU A 142 1.85 -2.60 3.63
CA LEU A 142 2.65 -3.81 3.57
C LEU A 142 2.55 -4.60 4.88
N GLY A 143 2.21 -5.87 4.75
CA GLY A 143 1.96 -6.77 5.86
C GLY A 143 0.48 -6.94 6.23
N ASP A 144 -0.42 -6.08 5.79
CA ASP A 144 -1.88 -6.21 5.99
C ASP A 144 -2.48 -7.20 4.97
N ALA A 145 -2.15 -8.47 5.15
CA ALA A 145 -2.52 -9.52 4.20
C ALA A 145 -4.03 -9.86 4.23
N ASN A 146 -4.70 -9.59 5.34
CA ASN A 146 -6.13 -9.84 5.51
C ASN A 146 -7.01 -8.62 5.14
N GLY A 147 -6.41 -7.45 4.90
CA GLY A 147 -7.09 -6.24 4.48
C GLY A 147 -7.97 -5.59 5.56
N THR A 148 -7.71 -5.84 6.85
CA THR A 148 -8.54 -5.32 7.95
C THR A 148 -8.02 -4.02 8.55
N GLY A 149 -6.84 -3.59 8.14
CA GLY A 149 -6.12 -2.49 8.79
C GLY A 149 -6.61 -1.08 8.49
N LEU A 150 -7.49 -0.89 7.52
CA LEU A 150 -8.00 0.42 7.09
C LEU A 150 -9.53 0.56 7.27
N ASN A 151 -10.14 -0.22 8.14
CA ASN A 151 -11.57 -0.10 8.46
C ASN A 151 -11.83 0.82 9.65
#